data_c5489eeb9273183b3630b23b87fca506
#
_entry.id   c5489eeb9273183b3630b23b87fca506
#
_cell.length_a   1.000
_cell.length_b   1.000
_cell.length_c   1.000
_cell.angle_alpha   90.00
_cell.angle_beta   90.00
_cell.angle_gamma   90.00
#
_symmetry.space_group_name_H-M   'P 1'
#
loop_
_entity.id
_entity.type
_entity.pdbx_description
1 polymer ?
#
loop_
_entity_poly.entity_id
_entity_poly.type
_entity_poly.pdbx_seq_one_letter_code
_entity_poly.pdbx_strand_id
1 'polypeptide(L)'
;MTTTTELPPDAGWAAYTPALLRAYDAVVLGASNRVLWRCPAGTLREQYDAFASSVHLDVGPGTGYFLDRCTFPVAHPQITLLDANPDVLAYAAKRLARYGPTTVQADIREPLPLPERHFESIGMGYVLHCLPGAVSTRRAVLANLATLLRSNGVLFGSTILGRSPAHTRASTVVQRLYNRRGIFANVDDDLGTLRSVLGSVFARHELATHGTVALFAGHVS
;
A
#
# COMPACT_ATOMS: atom_id res chain seq x y z
N MET A 1 14.02 18.75 -20.95
CA MET A 1 14.10 17.37 -21.49
C MET A 1 14.11 16.45 -20.29
N THR A 2 12.93 15.96 -19.90
CA THR A 2 12.78 15.03 -18.78
C THR A 2 13.05 13.63 -19.33
N THR A 3 14.20 13.07 -19.01
CA THR A 3 14.54 11.68 -19.34
C THR A 3 13.66 10.79 -18.45
N THR A 4 12.56 10.29 -19.00
CA THR A 4 11.77 9.23 -18.36
C THR A 4 12.64 7.97 -18.41
N THR A 5 13.29 7.64 -17.30
CA THR A 5 13.97 6.34 -17.16
C THR A 5 12.86 5.30 -17.04
N GLU A 6 12.66 4.49 -18.07
CA GLU A 6 11.76 3.34 -17.99
C GLU A 6 12.29 2.38 -16.93
N LEU A 7 11.47 2.18 -15.88
CA LEU A 7 11.78 1.23 -14.81
C LEU A 7 11.63 -0.20 -15.33
N PRO A 8 12.54 -1.13 -15.00
CA PRO A 8 12.41 -2.52 -15.41
C PRO A 8 11.13 -3.13 -14.81
N PRO A 9 10.37 -3.90 -15.59
CA PRO A 9 9.13 -4.50 -15.12
C PRO A 9 9.42 -5.58 -14.07
N ASP A 10 9.12 -5.27 -12.81
CA ASP A 10 9.03 -6.29 -11.76
C ASP A 10 7.71 -7.05 -11.90
N ALA A 11 7.73 -8.37 -11.70
CA ALA A 11 6.53 -9.21 -11.85
C ALA A 11 5.36 -8.77 -10.96
N GLY A 12 5.64 -8.14 -9.83
CA GLY A 12 4.64 -7.63 -8.89
C GLY A 12 3.75 -6.54 -9.49
N TRP A 13 4.32 -5.51 -10.13
CA TRP A 13 3.52 -4.41 -10.70
C TRP A 13 3.15 -4.65 -12.18
N ALA A 14 3.92 -5.45 -12.92
CA ALA A 14 3.60 -5.85 -14.29
C ALA A 14 2.29 -6.68 -14.38
N ALA A 15 1.85 -7.29 -13.29
CA ALA A 15 0.58 -8.02 -13.22
C ALA A 15 -0.66 -7.09 -13.33
N TYR A 16 -0.54 -5.80 -13.06
CA TYR A 16 -1.67 -4.85 -13.06
C TYR A 16 -1.93 -4.26 -14.44
N THR A 17 -2.59 -5.02 -15.29
CA THR A 17 -3.04 -4.56 -16.61
C THR A 17 -4.36 -3.78 -16.52
N PRO A 18 -4.70 -2.90 -17.51
CA PRO A 18 -5.99 -2.19 -17.52
C PRO A 18 -7.22 -3.11 -17.49
N ALA A 19 -7.12 -4.33 -18.03
CA ALA A 19 -8.19 -5.33 -17.98
C ALA A 19 -8.36 -5.90 -16.57
N LEU A 20 -7.25 -6.19 -15.87
CA LEU A 20 -7.29 -6.66 -14.48
C LEU A 20 -7.81 -5.56 -13.55
N LEU A 21 -7.37 -4.31 -13.73
CA LEU A 21 -7.82 -3.17 -12.91
C LEU A 21 -9.35 -2.98 -12.99
N ARG A 22 -9.98 -3.23 -14.13
CA ARG A 22 -11.46 -3.15 -14.26
C ARG A 22 -12.20 -4.19 -13.44
N ALA A 23 -11.65 -5.39 -13.30
CA ALA A 23 -12.24 -6.47 -12.52
C ALA A 23 -11.74 -6.50 -11.06
N TYR A 24 -10.69 -5.74 -10.75
CA TYR A 24 -9.94 -5.80 -9.50
C TYR A 24 -10.82 -5.59 -8.26
N ASP A 25 -11.67 -4.57 -8.29
CA ASP A 25 -12.51 -4.23 -7.14
C ASP A 25 -13.47 -5.37 -6.78
N ALA A 26 -14.10 -5.99 -7.76
CA ALA A 26 -15.05 -7.07 -7.53
C ALA A 26 -14.36 -8.38 -7.15
N VAL A 27 -13.27 -8.74 -7.84
CA VAL A 27 -12.58 -10.02 -7.66
C VAL A 27 -11.61 -9.98 -6.51
N VAL A 28 -10.74 -8.98 -6.45
CA VAL A 28 -9.67 -8.90 -5.45
C VAL A 28 -10.19 -8.28 -4.16
N LEU A 29 -10.75 -7.08 -4.20
CA LEU A 29 -11.24 -6.39 -3.00
C LEU A 29 -12.56 -6.99 -2.48
N GLY A 30 -13.41 -7.53 -3.36
CA GLY A 30 -14.67 -8.18 -2.97
C GLY A 30 -14.46 -9.62 -2.52
N ALA A 31 -14.30 -10.54 -3.47
CA ALA A 31 -14.30 -11.97 -3.20
C ALA A 31 -13.01 -12.46 -2.51
N SER A 32 -11.82 -12.10 -3.04
CA SER A 32 -10.54 -12.60 -2.49
C SER A 32 -10.29 -12.09 -1.08
N ASN A 33 -10.53 -10.81 -0.81
CA ASN A 33 -10.33 -10.24 0.52
C ASN A 33 -11.22 -10.91 1.56
N ARG A 34 -12.48 -11.14 1.24
CA ARG A 34 -13.44 -11.71 2.18
C ARG A 34 -13.21 -13.20 2.40
N VAL A 35 -12.94 -13.97 1.34
CA VAL A 35 -12.91 -15.43 1.38
C VAL A 35 -11.50 -15.97 1.63
N LEU A 36 -10.49 -15.47 0.89
CA LEU A 36 -9.11 -15.98 1.00
C LEU A 36 -8.36 -15.34 2.17
N TRP A 37 -8.38 -14.01 2.24
CA TRP A 37 -7.59 -13.29 3.23
C TRP A 37 -8.36 -13.00 4.52
N ARG A 38 -9.69 -13.16 4.51
CA ARG A 38 -10.59 -12.97 5.66
C ARG A 38 -10.52 -11.55 6.24
N CYS A 39 -10.27 -10.57 5.38
CA CYS A 39 -10.25 -9.16 5.71
C CYS A 39 -11.19 -8.41 4.75
N PRO A 40 -12.42 -8.08 5.15
CA PRO A 40 -13.35 -7.34 4.30
C PRO A 40 -12.81 -5.98 3.88
N ALA A 41 -13.13 -5.53 2.66
CA ALA A 41 -12.69 -4.22 2.18
C ALA A 41 -13.20 -3.05 3.06
N GLY A 42 -14.31 -3.24 3.78
CA GLY A 42 -14.81 -2.27 4.76
C GLY A 42 -13.80 -1.95 5.86
N THR A 43 -13.11 -2.98 6.39
CA THR A 43 -12.07 -2.81 7.42
C THR A 43 -10.90 -1.94 6.94
N LEU A 44 -10.49 -2.13 5.68
CA LEU A 44 -9.44 -1.30 5.08
C LEU A 44 -9.94 0.12 4.81
N ARG A 45 -11.19 0.28 4.39
CA ARG A 45 -11.79 1.60 4.22
C ARG A 45 -11.86 2.36 5.55
N GLU A 46 -12.25 1.71 6.63
CA GLU A 46 -12.27 2.30 7.98
C GLU A 46 -10.88 2.82 8.39
N GLN A 47 -9.79 2.13 7.98
CA GLN A 47 -8.43 2.60 8.21
C GLN A 47 -8.13 3.89 7.42
N TYR A 48 -8.57 3.97 6.16
CA TYR A 48 -8.47 5.20 5.38
C TYR A 48 -9.33 6.32 5.97
N ASP A 49 -10.56 6.04 6.42
CA ASP A 49 -11.44 6.99 7.08
C ASP A 49 -10.79 7.57 8.37
N ALA A 50 -10.00 6.75 9.09
CA ALA A 50 -9.34 7.15 10.33
C ALA A 50 -8.08 7.99 10.13
N PHE A 51 -7.31 7.73 9.04
CA PHE A 51 -5.96 8.26 8.92
C PHE A 51 -5.72 9.14 7.67
N ALA A 52 -6.54 9.05 6.62
CA ALA A 52 -6.35 9.91 5.45
C ALA A 52 -6.64 11.38 5.80
N SER A 53 -5.66 12.23 5.50
CA SER A 53 -5.65 13.65 5.93
C SER A 53 -5.75 14.60 4.73
N SER A 54 -5.68 15.91 5.02
CA SER A 54 -5.86 16.96 4.00
C SER A 54 -4.73 16.98 2.96
N VAL A 55 -3.51 16.61 3.35
CA VAL A 55 -2.34 16.48 2.45
C VAL A 55 -1.87 15.03 2.53
N HIS A 56 -2.29 14.23 1.56
CA HIS A 56 -2.17 12.77 1.57
C HIS A 56 -1.33 12.24 0.41
N LEU A 57 -0.41 11.31 0.72
CA LEU A 57 0.29 10.48 -0.27
C LEU A 57 -0.28 9.06 -0.23
N ASP A 58 -0.68 8.52 -1.36
CA ASP A 58 -1.08 7.10 -1.47
C ASP A 58 -0.07 6.34 -2.32
N VAL A 59 0.55 5.35 -1.71
CA VAL A 59 1.58 4.50 -2.32
C VAL A 59 0.95 3.20 -2.79
N GLY A 60 1.09 2.90 -4.08
CA GLY A 60 0.43 1.75 -4.68
C GLY A 60 -1.09 1.87 -4.66
N PRO A 61 -1.69 2.94 -5.23
CA PRO A 61 -3.13 3.23 -5.11
C PRO A 61 -4.02 2.17 -5.75
N GLY A 62 -3.46 1.27 -6.54
CA GLY A 62 -4.24 0.28 -7.28
C GLY A 62 -5.31 0.95 -8.15
N THR A 63 -6.57 0.62 -7.90
CA THR A 63 -7.69 1.27 -8.60
C THR A 63 -8.12 2.61 -8.02
N GLY A 64 -7.51 3.09 -6.93
CA GLY A 64 -7.97 4.25 -6.17
C GLY A 64 -9.24 4.01 -5.34
N TYR A 65 -9.64 2.75 -5.15
CA TYR A 65 -10.90 2.36 -4.52
C TYR A 65 -11.08 2.93 -3.11
N PHE A 66 -10.05 2.86 -2.28
CA PHE A 66 -10.15 3.32 -0.88
C PHE A 66 -10.26 4.84 -0.79
N LEU A 67 -9.43 5.57 -1.54
CA LEU A 67 -9.49 7.04 -1.61
C LEU A 67 -10.81 7.56 -2.23
N ASP A 68 -11.39 6.82 -3.17
CA ASP A 68 -12.67 7.15 -3.76
C ASP A 68 -13.84 7.03 -2.77
N ARG A 69 -13.71 6.17 -1.76
CA ARG A 69 -14.78 5.80 -0.82
C ARG A 69 -14.53 6.21 0.61
N CYS A 70 -13.33 6.67 0.95
CA CYS A 70 -13.06 7.18 2.30
C CYS A 70 -13.58 8.61 2.47
N THR A 71 -13.66 9.02 3.73
CA THR A 71 -14.05 10.36 4.14
C THR A 71 -12.78 11.15 4.50
N PHE A 72 -12.49 12.20 3.74
CA PHE A 72 -11.42 13.13 4.07
C PHE A 72 -11.91 14.19 5.07
N PRO A 73 -11.03 14.74 5.92
CA PRO A 73 -11.40 15.80 6.88
C PRO A 73 -11.73 17.13 6.19
N VAL A 74 -11.45 17.27 4.89
CA VAL A 74 -11.71 18.47 4.07
C VAL A 74 -12.36 18.10 2.75
N ALA A 75 -13.11 19.06 2.17
CA ALA A 75 -13.78 18.83 0.88
C ALA A 75 -12.82 18.70 -0.31
N HIS A 76 -11.66 19.35 -0.26
CA HIS A 76 -10.65 19.35 -1.31
C HIS A 76 -9.28 18.93 -0.77
N PRO A 77 -9.06 17.62 -0.53
CA PRO A 77 -7.76 17.11 -0.11
C PRO A 77 -6.73 17.26 -1.23
N GLN A 78 -5.48 17.52 -0.85
CA GLN A 78 -4.34 17.45 -1.75
C GLN A 78 -3.84 16.01 -1.79
N ILE A 79 -4.13 15.29 -2.87
CA ILE A 79 -3.79 13.88 -3.02
C ILE A 79 -2.62 13.75 -3.99
N THR A 80 -1.58 13.03 -3.56
CA THR A 80 -0.51 12.56 -4.42
C THR A 80 -0.59 11.05 -4.54
N LEU A 81 -0.55 10.52 -5.75
CA LEU A 81 -0.54 9.07 -6.04
C LEU A 81 0.86 8.68 -6.49
N LEU A 82 1.45 7.65 -5.87
CA LEU A 82 2.77 7.15 -6.20
C LEU A 82 2.70 5.66 -6.56
N ASP A 83 3.19 5.32 -7.74
CA ASP A 83 3.31 3.92 -8.20
C ASP A 83 4.44 3.83 -9.24
N ALA A 84 5.05 2.65 -9.37
CA ALA A 84 6.00 2.38 -10.45
C ALA A 84 5.29 2.16 -11.81
N ASN A 85 4.02 1.73 -11.78
CA ASN A 85 3.22 1.42 -12.97
C ASN A 85 2.39 2.64 -13.42
N PRO A 86 2.68 3.22 -14.60
CA PRO A 86 1.94 4.37 -15.12
C PRO A 86 0.46 4.08 -15.42
N ASP A 87 0.11 2.84 -15.76
CA ASP A 87 -1.29 2.45 -16.01
C ASP A 87 -2.12 2.48 -14.73
N VAL A 88 -1.54 2.08 -13.60
CA VAL A 88 -2.15 2.19 -12.26
C VAL A 88 -2.40 3.65 -11.93
N LEU A 89 -1.41 4.51 -12.11
CA LEU A 89 -1.55 5.96 -11.87
C LEU A 89 -2.63 6.59 -12.73
N ALA A 90 -2.65 6.30 -14.03
CA ALA A 90 -3.66 6.81 -14.95
C ALA A 90 -5.08 6.36 -14.56
N TYR A 91 -5.23 5.09 -14.18
CA TYR A 91 -6.52 4.53 -13.77
C TYR A 91 -7.02 5.16 -12.47
N ALA A 92 -6.18 5.21 -11.44
CA ALA A 92 -6.52 5.81 -10.15
C ALA A 92 -6.81 7.32 -10.26
N ALA A 93 -5.98 8.07 -11.00
CA ALA A 93 -6.19 9.49 -11.22
C ALA A 93 -7.52 9.77 -11.92
N LYS A 94 -7.91 8.95 -12.91
CA LYS A 94 -9.21 9.05 -13.56
C LYS A 94 -10.37 8.85 -12.59
N ARG A 95 -10.29 7.84 -11.72
CA ARG A 95 -11.30 7.59 -10.68
C ARG A 95 -11.41 8.75 -9.70
N LEU A 96 -10.28 9.32 -9.32
CA LEU A 96 -10.18 10.39 -8.33
C LEU A 96 -10.22 11.80 -8.94
N ALA A 97 -10.64 11.93 -10.21
CA ALA A 97 -10.60 13.19 -10.96
C ALA A 97 -11.28 14.37 -10.22
N ARG A 98 -12.30 14.08 -9.37
CA ARG A 98 -12.95 15.12 -8.55
C ARG A 98 -12.03 15.81 -7.55
N TYR A 99 -10.91 15.18 -7.21
CA TYR A 99 -9.90 15.73 -6.30
C TYR A 99 -8.69 16.32 -7.04
N GLY A 100 -8.54 16.09 -8.35
CA GLY A 100 -7.40 16.55 -9.14
C GLY A 100 -6.05 16.02 -8.63
N PRO A 101 -5.85 14.71 -8.42
CA PRO A 101 -4.66 14.20 -7.78
C PRO A 101 -3.40 14.44 -8.63
N THR A 102 -2.28 14.70 -7.97
CA THR A 102 -0.94 14.68 -8.58
C THR A 102 -0.47 13.23 -8.70
N THR A 103 0.18 12.87 -9.80
CA THR A 103 0.75 11.53 -9.99
C THR A 103 2.27 11.59 -10.03
N VAL A 104 2.93 10.65 -9.36
CA VAL A 104 4.38 10.49 -9.32
C VAL A 104 4.72 9.05 -9.69
N GLN A 105 5.36 8.86 -10.84
CA GLN A 105 5.87 7.55 -11.23
C GLN A 105 7.25 7.35 -10.63
N ALA A 106 7.36 6.45 -9.65
CA ALA A 106 8.63 6.12 -9.00
C ALA A 106 8.59 4.74 -8.33
N ASP A 107 9.75 4.13 -8.20
CA ASP A 107 9.95 2.93 -7.38
C ASP A 107 10.22 3.35 -5.93
N ILE A 108 9.40 2.87 -4.99
CA ILE A 108 9.55 3.20 -3.56
C ILE A 108 10.82 2.64 -2.92
N ARG A 109 11.54 1.78 -3.60
CA ARG A 109 12.84 1.25 -3.17
C ARG A 109 13.98 2.22 -3.43
N GLU A 110 13.76 3.19 -4.31
CA GLU A 110 14.71 4.22 -4.72
C GLU A 110 14.41 5.57 -4.04
N PRO A 111 15.33 6.54 -4.07
CA PRO A 111 15.06 7.89 -3.62
C PRO A 111 13.87 8.52 -4.34
N LEU A 112 12.92 9.04 -3.59
CA LEU A 112 11.68 9.57 -4.14
C LEU A 112 11.80 11.07 -4.50
N PRO A 113 11.29 11.50 -5.67
CA PRO A 113 11.27 12.91 -6.08
C PRO A 113 10.13 13.68 -5.38
N LEU A 114 10.06 13.58 -4.07
CA LEU A 114 9.01 14.17 -3.23
C LEU A 114 9.64 15.01 -2.11
N PRO A 115 8.99 16.10 -1.69
CA PRO A 115 9.50 16.95 -0.64
C PRO A 115 9.43 16.25 0.73
N GLU A 116 10.50 16.38 1.50
CA GLU A 116 10.52 15.95 2.90
C GLU A 116 9.53 16.76 3.75
N ARG A 117 9.04 16.14 4.83
CA ARG A 117 8.16 16.76 5.84
C ARG A 117 6.96 17.50 5.25
N HIS A 118 6.38 16.95 4.21
CA HIS A 118 5.27 17.57 3.46
C HIS A 118 3.91 16.96 3.79
N PHE A 119 3.84 15.62 3.83
CA PHE A 119 2.56 14.92 3.95
C PHE A 119 2.10 14.80 5.40
N GLU A 120 0.80 14.93 5.62
CA GLU A 120 0.14 14.67 6.91
C GLU A 120 -0.09 13.18 7.11
N SER A 121 -0.41 12.50 6.03
CA SER A 121 -0.63 11.06 6.03
C SER A 121 -0.09 10.40 4.77
N ILE A 122 0.41 9.16 4.95
CA ILE A 122 0.83 8.28 3.86
C ILE A 122 0.07 6.98 3.99
N GLY A 123 -0.71 6.62 2.96
CA GLY A 123 -1.38 5.33 2.82
C GLY A 123 -0.56 4.34 2.01
N MET A 124 -0.51 3.07 2.43
CA MET A 124 0.12 2.00 1.65
C MET A 124 -0.64 0.67 1.83
N GLY A 125 -1.81 0.60 1.19
CA GLY A 125 -2.68 -0.56 1.26
C GLY A 125 -2.22 -1.69 0.35
N TYR A 126 -1.91 -2.87 0.92
CA TYR A 126 -1.53 -4.06 0.14
C TYR A 126 -0.25 -3.93 -0.71
N VAL A 127 0.73 -3.16 -0.24
CA VAL A 127 2.00 -2.94 -0.95
C VAL A 127 3.14 -3.80 -0.39
N LEU A 128 3.32 -3.84 0.94
CA LEU A 128 4.52 -4.45 1.55
C LEU A 128 4.74 -5.91 1.16
N HIS A 129 3.69 -6.71 1.01
CA HIS A 129 3.83 -8.12 0.65
C HIS A 129 4.21 -8.36 -0.82
N CYS A 130 4.14 -7.31 -1.65
CA CYS A 130 4.59 -7.34 -3.04
C CYS A 130 6.05 -6.89 -3.20
N LEU A 131 6.67 -6.29 -2.15
CA LEU A 131 8.03 -5.80 -2.24
C LEU A 131 9.04 -6.95 -2.21
N PRO A 132 9.84 -7.14 -3.27
CA PRO A 132 10.90 -8.11 -3.26
C PRO A 132 12.03 -7.69 -2.32
N GLY A 133 12.82 -8.65 -1.88
CA GLY A 133 13.98 -8.42 -1.03
C GLY A 133 13.79 -8.85 0.43
N ALA A 134 14.79 -8.57 1.24
CA ALA A 134 14.83 -8.93 2.65
C ALA A 134 13.98 -7.99 3.51
N VAL A 135 13.84 -8.33 4.79
CA VAL A 135 13.18 -7.48 5.81
C VAL A 135 13.81 -6.08 5.87
N SER A 136 15.13 -5.98 5.63
CA SER A 136 15.85 -4.69 5.55
C SER A 136 15.31 -3.76 4.45
N THR A 137 14.88 -4.31 3.30
CA THR A 137 14.26 -3.53 2.21
C THR A 137 12.96 -2.90 2.68
N ARG A 138 12.09 -3.66 3.37
CA ARG A 138 10.83 -3.14 3.93
C ARG A 138 11.08 -2.04 4.94
N ARG A 139 12.10 -2.22 5.81
CA ARG A 139 12.50 -1.20 6.77
C ARG A 139 13.01 0.06 6.08
N ALA A 140 13.86 -0.07 5.07
CA ALA A 140 14.38 1.07 4.32
C ALA A 140 13.24 1.85 3.62
N VAL A 141 12.31 1.15 2.97
CA VAL A 141 11.13 1.77 2.34
C VAL A 141 10.30 2.54 3.36
N LEU A 142 9.96 1.94 4.51
CA LEU A 142 9.18 2.63 5.55
C LEU A 142 9.93 3.82 6.14
N ALA A 143 11.25 3.72 6.34
CA ALA A 143 12.07 4.81 6.83
C ALA A 143 12.13 5.97 5.82
N ASN A 144 12.32 5.68 4.53
CA ASN A 144 12.31 6.69 3.48
C ASN A 144 10.95 7.40 3.38
N LEU A 145 9.85 6.64 3.43
CA LEU A 145 8.51 7.23 3.44
C LEU A 145 8.26 8.09 4.69
N ALA A 146 8.79 7.67 5.85
CA ALA A 146 8.65 8.44 7.09
C ALA A 146 9.31 9.83 7.02
N THR A 147 10.40 10.00 6.23
CA THR A 147 11.01 11.33 6.03
C THR A 147 10.11 12.32 5.30
N LEU A 148 9.15 11.82 4.52
CA LEU A 148 8.19 12.65 3.78
C LEU A 148 7.05 13.15 4.67
N LEU A 149 6.85 12.55 5.85
CA LEU A 149 5.84 12.97 6.80
C LEU A 149 6.28 14.21 7.57
N ARG A 150 5.38 15.16 7.73
CA ARG A 150 5.55 16.27 8.66
C ARG A 150 5.43 15.80 10.11
N SER A 151 5.85 16.63 11.06
CA SER A 151 5.68 16.34 12.50
C SER A 151 4.23 15.97 12.82
N ASN A 152 4.06 14.93 13.65
CA ASN A 152 2.78 14.30 13.97
C ASN A 152 2.07 13.63 12.79
N GLY A 153 2.74 13.44 11.67
CA GLY A 153 2.21 12.70 10.53
C GLY A 153 2.11 11.19 10.78
N VAL A 154 1.29 10.51 9.99
CA VAL A 154 1.04 9.07 10.10
C VAL A 154 1.29 8.35 8.78
N LEU A 155 2.03 7.24 8.84
CA LEU A 155 2.08 6.25 7.78
C LEU A 155 1.22 5.06 8.19
N PHE A 156 0.22 4.72 7.38
CA PHE A 156 -0.66 3.59 7.65
C PHE A 156 -0.78 2.67 6.44
N GLY A 157 -1.20 1.44 6.67
CA GLY A 157 -1.37 0.51 5.58
C GLY A 157 -1.78 -0.88 6.01
N SER A 158 -1.78 -1.77 5.02
CA SER A 158 -2.11 -3.18 5.22
C SER A 158 -1.18 -4.09 4.43
N THR A 159 -0.98 -5.29 4.94
CA THR A 159 -0.18 -6.31 4.25
C THR A 159 -0.72 -7.71 4.53
N ILE A 160 -0.64 -8.60 3.53
CA ILE A 160 -0.95 -10.02 3.71
C ILE A 160 0.28 -10.68 4.33
N LEU A 161 0.09 -11.30 5.50
CA LEU A 161 1.15 -12.04 6.17
C LEU A 161 1.41 -13.37 5.44
N GLY A 162 2.66 -13.68 5.23
CA GLY A 162 3.10 -14.96 4.67
C GLY A 162 2.91 -16.11 5.65
N ARG A 163 3.18 -15.83 6.92
CA ARG A 163 3.01 -16.76 8.05
C ARG A 163 1.93 -16.21 8.98
N SER A 164 0.77 -16.85 8.97
CA SER A 164 -0.35 -16.51 9.86
C SER A 164 -1.12 -17.77 10.22
N PRO A 165 -1.52 -17.96 11.49
CA PRO A 165 -2.38 -19.07 11.91
C PRO A 165 -3.79 -18.98 11.27
N ALA A 166 -4.17 -17.83 10.74
CA ALA A 166 -5.45 -17.62 10.08
C ALA A 166 -5.51 -18.15 8.63
N HIS A 167 -4.38 -18.64 8.08
CA HIS A 167 -4.38 -19.23 6.74
C HIS A 167 -5.25 -20.48 6.66
N THR A 168 -6.10 -20.53 5.65
CA THR A 168 -6.81 -21.75 5.24
C THR A 168 -5.98 -22.52 4.21
N ARG A 169 -6.35 -23.77 3.92
CA ARG A 169 -5.71 -24.54 2.84
C ARG A 169 -5.78 -23.79 1.50
N ALA A 170 -6.92 -23.17 1.19
CA ALA A 170 -7.11 -22.40 -0.05
C ALA A 170 -6.20 -21.17 -0.10
N SER A 171 -6.16 -20.34 0.96
CA SER A 171 -5.30 -19.16 0.99
C SER A 171 -3.82 -19.52 0.93
N THR A 172 -3.40 -20.63 1.56
CA THR A 172 -2.02 -21.12 1.48
C THR A 172 -1.62 -21.52 0.06
N VAL A 173 -2.51 -22.19 -0.68
CA VAL A 173 -2.26 -22.57 -2.08
C VAL A 173 -2.13 -21.33 -2.96
N VAL A 174 -3.06 -20.38 -2.83
CA VAL A 174 -3.02 -19.12 -3.62
C VAL A 174 -1.77 -18.30 -3.30
N GLN A 175 -1.43 -18.18 -2.03
CA GLN A 175 -0.22 -17.46 -1.60
C GLN A 175 1.06 -18.10 -2.17
N ARG A 176 1.19 -19.43 -2.12
CA ARG A 176 2.32 -20.14 -2.73
C ARG A 176 2.40 -19.89 -4.24
N LEU A 177 1.26 -19.90 -4.92
CA LEU A 177 1.20 -19.62 -6.36
C LEU A 177 1.64 -18.19 -6.67
N TYR A 178 1.20 -17.19 -5.89
CA TYR A 178 1.56 -15.79 -6.09
C TYR A 178 3.05 -15.54 -5.78
N ASN A 179 3.59 -16.18 -4.74
CA ASN A 179 5.03 -16.12 -4.46
C ASN A 179 5.87 -16.78 -5.56
N ARG A 180 5.43 -17.94 -6.10
CA ARG A 180 6.13 -18.58 -7.24
C ARG A 180 6.12 -17.74 -8.50
N ARG A 181 5.11 -16.90 -8.71
CA ARG A 181 4.99 -15.99 -9.86
C ARG A 181 5.64 -14.63 -9.62
N GLY A 182 6.24 -14.40 -8.47
CA GLY A 182 6.84 -13.11 -8.09
C GLY A 182 5.83 -11.97 -7.87
N ILE A 183 4.51 -12.29 -7.78
CA ILE A 183 3.48 -11.29 -7.46
C ILE A 183 3.57 -10.92 -5.97
N PHE A 184 3.83 -11.91 -5.11
CA PHE A 184 4.12 -11.73 -3.68
C PHE A 184 5.58 -12.07 -3.41
N ALA A 185 6.13 -11.45 -2.37
CA ALA A 185 7.48 -11.69 -1.87
C ALA A 185 7.47 -11.78 -0.33
N ASN A 186 6.48 -12.48 0.24
CA ASN A 186 6.16 -12.43 1.67
C ASN A 186 6.20 -13.80 2.38
N VAL A 187 6.88 -14.80 1.82
CA VAL A 187 6.88 -16.19 2.34
C VAL A 187 7.18 -16.24 3.83
N ASP A 188 8.11 -15.42 4.29
CA ASP A 188 8.60 -15.39 5.66
C ASP A 188 8.03 -14.24 6.51
N ASP A 189 7.15 -13.42 5.94
CA ASP A 189 6.56 -12.29 6.63
C ASP A 189 5.54 -12.74 7.67
N ASP A 190 5.80 -12.43 8.92
CA ASP A 190 4.90 -12.66 10.04
C ASP A 190 4.64 -11.37 10.84
N LEU A 191 3.73 -11.48 11.81
CA LEU A 191 3.34 -10.33 12.63
C LEU A 191 4.49 -9.81 13.51
N GLY A 192 5.37 -10.72 13.99
CA GLY A 192 6.52 -10.36 14.82
C GLY A 192 7.56 -9.58 14.03
N THR A 193 7.86 -10.04 12.82
CA THR A 193 8.75 -9.34 11.87
C THR A 193 8.22 -7.96 11.53
N LEU A 194 6.93 -7.84 11.19
CA LEU A 194 6.32 -6.54 10.89
C LEU A 194 6.37 -5.59 12.10
N ARG A 195 6.08 -6.09 13.30
CA ARG A 195 6.19 -5.30 14.55
C ARG A 195 7.61 -4.79 14.77
N SER A 196 8.60 -5.64 14.57
CA SER A 196 10.03 -5.27 14.72
C SER A 196 10.42 -4.18 13.72
N VAL A 197 9.98 -4.31 12.47
CA VAL A 197 10.23 -3.29 11.42
C VAL A 197 9.59 -1.96 11.79
N LEU A 198 8.30 -1.95 12.17
CA LEU A 198 7.61 -0.73 12.57
C LEU A 198 8.27 -0.07 13.79
N GLY A 199 8.60 -0.84 14.83
CA GLY A 199 9.28 -0.34 16.02
C GLY A 199 10.70 0.18 15.79
N SER A 200 11.35 -0.23 14.69
CA SER A 200 12.66 0.31 14.29
C SER A 200 12.58 1.64 13.54
N VAL A 201 11.40 2.00 13.02
CA VAL A 201 11.18 3.22 12.22
C VAL A 201 10.37 4.27 12.99
N PHE A 202 9.34 3.84 13.71
CA PHE A 202 8.39 4.71 14.38
C PHE A 202 8.45 4.56 15.89
N ALA A 203 8.53 5.70 16.60
CA ALA A 203 8.50 5.70 18.08
C ALA A 203 7.17 5.20 18.64
N ARG A 204 6.06 5.48 17.95
CA ARG A 204 4.72 4.98 18.26
C ARG A 204 4.14 4.29 17.05
N HIS A 205 3.65 3.06 17.22
CA HIS A 205 2.98 2.31 16.15
C HIS A 205 1.84 1.46 16.70
N GLU A 206 0.87 1.22 15.83
CA GLU A 206 -0.30 0.38 16.07
C GLU A 206 -0.28 -0.78 15.09
N LEU A 207 -0.73 -1.95 15.54
CA LEU A 207 -0.73 -3.17 14.74
C LEU A 207 -1.90 -4.06 15.14
N ALA A 208 -2.77 -4.35 14.19
CA ALA A 208 -3.92 -5.23 14.35
C ALA A 208 -3.95 -6.28 13.23
N THR A 209 -4.71 -7.36 13.42
CA THR A 209 -4.88 -8.39 12.39
C THR A 209 -6.35 -8.67 12.13
N HIS A 210 -6.71 -8.81 10.86
CA HIS A 210 -8.00 -9.32 10.39
C HIS A 210 -7.74 -10.47 9.41
N GLY A 211 -8.07 -11.69 9.84
CA GLY A 211 -7.71 -12.88 9.07
C GLY A 211 -6.19 -13.00 8.89
N THR A 212 -5.74 -13.04 7.64
CA THR A 212 -4.31 -13.11 7.30
C THR A 212 -3.69 -11.75 7.02
N VAL A 213 -4.45 -10.68 7.16
CA VAL A 213 -4.01 -9.31 6.89
C VAL A 213 -3.62 -8.61 8.19
N ALA A 214 -2.45 -8.02 8.20
CA ALA A 214 -2.04 -7.07 9.23
C ALA A 214 -2.36 -5.65 8.77
N LEU A 215 -2.99 -4.86 9.66
CA LEU A 215 -3.19 -3.43 9.53
C LEU A 215 -2.20 -2.74 10.48
N PHE A 216 -1.56 -1.70 10.01
CA PHE A 216 -0.55 -0.99 10.79
C PHE A 216 -0.69 0.52 10.62
N ALA A 217 -0.25 1.25 11.65
CA ALA A 217 -0.03 2.69 11.59
C ALA A 217 1.24 3.02 12.38
N GLY A 218 2.09 3.88 11.82
CA GLY A 218 3.31 4.38 12.45
C GLY A 218 3.29 5.91 12.48
N HIS A 219 3.61 6.49 13.62
CA HIS A 219 3.55 7.93 13.84
C HIS A 219 4.95 8.51 13.99
N VAL A 220 5.23 9.60 13.28
CA VAL A 220 6.44 10.41 13.48
C VAL A 220 6.20 11.47 14.56
N SER A 221 7.27 11.87 15.23
CA SER A 221 7.27 12.90 16.26
C SER A 221 7.24 14.30 15.68
#